data_3b0376d329c55bd2f1615f883f2ead14
#
_entry.id   3b0376d329c55bd2f1615f883f2ead14
#
_cell.length_a   1.000
_cell.length_b   1.000
_cell.length_c   1.000
_cell.angle_alpha   90.00
_cell.angle_beta   90.00
_cell.angle_gamma   90.00
#
_symmetry.space_group_name_H-M   'P 1'
#
loop_
_entity.id
_entity.type
_entity.pdbx_description
1 polymer ?
#
loop_
_entity_poly.entity_id
_entity_poly.type
_entity_poly.pdbx_seq_one_letter_code
_entity_poly.pdbx_strand_id
1 'polypeptide(L)'
;MVYSMNDYIIYTDGAYKSSLNTGGIGIVFLCNNEKVYEYSKKYKNTTNQRIELQAIIIALQSIIKPINKLTLITDSMYVVGTATLNWKRRCNNDLWEKFDKALEKAQTLIKNPIEFKHVKGHNGDKYNEQCDRLASEICYG
;
A
#
# COMPACT_ATOMS: atom_id res chain seq x y z
N MET A 1 -3.47 -3.87 -26.30
CA MET A 1 -3.51 -4.52 -24.98
C MET A 1 -4.96 -4.79 -24.61
N VAL A 2 -5.26 -5.99 -24.18
CA VAL A 2 -6.60 -6.35 -23.72
C VAL A 2 -6.60 -6.35 -22.19
N TYR A 3 -7.44 -5.52 -21.59
CA TYR A 3 -7.59 -5.48 -20.13
C TYR A 3 -8.67 -6.45 -19.67
N SER A 4 -8.41 -7.17 -18.56
CA SER A 4 -9.47 -7.95 -17.93
C SER A 4 -10.52 -7.03 -17.32
N MET A 5 -11.68 -7.56 -16.99
CA MET A 5 -12.75 -6.81 -16.31
C MET A 5 -12.54 -6.71 -14.81
N ASN A 6 -11.39 -7.16 -14.30
CA ASN A 6 -11.13 -7.21 -12.86
C ASN A 6 -10.87 -5.83 -12.26
N ASP A 7 -11.54 -5.58 -11.15
CA ASP A 7 -11.33 -4.41 -10.29
C ASP A 7 -10.66 -4.87 -9.01
N TYR A 8 -9.46 -4.35 -8.76
CA TYR A 8 -8.72 -4.65 -7.53
C TYR A 8 -8.84 -3.52 -6.53
N ILE A 9 -9.02 -3.90 -5.28
CA ILE A 9 -8.89 -3.00 -4.13
C ILE A 9 -7.80 -3.59 -3.26
N ILE A 10 -6.79 -2.79 -2.95
CA ILE A 10 -5.67 -3.23 -2.13
C ILE A 10 -5.59 -2.33 -0.90
N TYR A 11 -5.75 -2.92 0.27
CA TYR A 11 -5.59 -2.25 1.56
C TYR A 11 -4.16 -2.45 2.04
N THR A 12 -3.55 -1.40 2.52
CA THR A 12 -2.20 -1.45 3.07
C THR A 12 -2.15 -0.79 4.45
N ASP A 13 -1.29 -1.31 5.31
CA ASP A 13 -1.00 -0.71 6.60
C ASP A 13 0.42 -1.05 7.03
N GLY A 14 0.93 -0.29 7.99
CA GLY A 14 2.24 -0.50 8.57
C GLY A 14 2.18 -0.46 10.10
N ALA A 15 3.08 -1.18 10.73
CA ALA A 15 3.33 -1.11 12.16
C ALA A 15 4.81 -0.83 12.37
N TYR A 16 5.13 -0.03 13.40
CA TYR A 16 6.51 0.34 13.68
C TYR A 16 6.78 0.30 15.17
N LYS A 17 7.91 -0.35 15.54
CA LYS A 17 8.37 -0.41 16.92
C LYS A 17 9.69 0.35 17.03
N SER A 18 9.63 1.58 17.56
CA SER A 18 10.77 2.50 17.60
C SER A 18 11.92 1.97 18.44
N SER A 19 11.65 1.26 19.53
CA SER A 19 12.67 0.69 20.40
C SER A 19 13.59 -0.31 19.70
N LEU A 20 13.12 -0.93 18.62
CA LEU A 20 13.89 -1.93 17.85
C LEU A 20 14.17 -1.45 16.42
N ASN A 21 13.74 -0.25 16.02
CA ASN A 21 13.78 0.21 14.64
C ASN A 21 13.26 -0.83 13.65
N THR A 22 12.19 -1.54 14.06
CA THR A 22 11.60 -2.62 13.30
C THR A 22 10.21 -2.22 12.84
N GLY A 23 9.86 -2.57 11.61
CA GLY A 23 8.54 -2.34 11.07
C GLY A 23 7.97 -3.59 10.42
N GLY A 24 6.68 -3.57 10.22
CA GLY A 24 5.96 -4.61 9.50
C GLY A 24 4.94 -3.99 8.56
N ILE A 25 4.70 -4.63 7.44
CA ILE A 25 3.63 -4.26 6.53
C ILE A 25 2.57 -5.35 6.49
N GLY A 26 1.33 -4.94 6.31
CA GLY A 26 0.21 -5.83 6.07
C GLY A 26 -0.56 -5.35 4.85
N ILE A 27 -0.87 -6.25 3.95
CA ILE A 27 -1.57 -5.95 2.70
C ILE A 27 -2.67 -6.97 2.49
N VAL A 28 -3.87 -6.50 2.15
CA VAL A 28 -5.02 -7.34 1.82
C VAL A 28 -5.49 -7.00 0.41
N PHE A 29 -5.61 -8.01 -0.42
CA PHE A 29 -5.98 -7.88 -1.83
C PHE A 29 -7.40 -8.36 -2.06
N LEU A 30 -8.25 -7.51 -2.63
CA LEU A 30 -9.59 -7.86 -3.07
C LEU A 30 -9.65 -7.81 -4.59
N CYS A 31 -10.25 -8.83 -5.18
CA CYS A 31 -10.58 -8.84 -6.60
C CYS A 31 -12.09 -8.94 -6.74
N ASN A 32 -12.70 -7.95 -7.39
CA ASN A 32 -14.16 -7.88 -7.54
C ASN A 32 -14.89 -8.04 -6.20
N ASN A 33 -14.39 -7.33 -5.18
CA ASN A 33 -14.90 -7.28 -3.81
C ASN A 33 -14.73 -8.55 -2.98
N GLU A 34 -13.99 -9.54 -3.47
CA GLU A 34 -13.67 -10.75 -2.71
C GLU A 34 -12.19 -10.77 -2.34
N LYS A 35 -11.89 -11.08 -1.09
CA LYS A 35 -10.50 -11.24 -0.64
C LYS A 35 -9.87 -12.44 -1.33
N VAL A 36 -8.75 -12.21 -2.03
CA VAL A 36 -8.06 -13.25 -2.79
C VAL A 36 -6.66 -13.53 -2.26
N TYR A 37 -6.06 -12.60 -1.52
CA TYR A 37 -4.69 -12.77 -1.02
C TYR A 37 -4.40 -11.81 0.12
N GLU A 38 -3.44 -12.18 0.98
CA GLU A 38 -2.86 -11.29 1.98
C GLU A 38 -1.35 -11.46 2.01
N TYR A 39 -0.64 -10.42 2.43
CA TYR A 39 0.81 -10.40 2.45
C TYR A 39 1.32 -9.61 3.65
N SER A 40 2.39 -10.09 4.27
CA SER A 40 3.07 -9.34 5.32
C SER A 40 4.57 -9.52 5.18
N LYS A 41 5.33 -8.51 5.63
CA LYS A 41 6.79 -8.53 5.60
C LYS A 41 7.34 -7.69 6.73
N LYS A 42 8.44 -8.16 7.33
CA LYS A 42 9.16 -7.46 8.39
C LYS A 42 10.34 -6.70 7.79
N TYR A 43 10.56 -5.49 8.30
CA TYR A 43 11.68 -4.62 7.91
C TYR A 43 12.46 -4.23 9.16
N LYS A 44 13.79 -4.09 9.01
CA LYS A 44 14.68 -3.59 10.04
C LYS A 44 15.28 -2.26 9.62
N ASN A 45 15.73 -1.47 10.60
CA ASN A 45 16.39 -0.17 10.37
C ASN A 45 15.51 0.74 9.51
N THR A 46 14.28 0.96 9.96
CA THR A 46 13.26 1.68 9.21
C THR A 46 12.59 2.75 10.07
N THR A 47 11.59 3.42 9.52
CA THR A 47 10.75 4.39 10.21
C THR A 47 9.29 4.13 9.88
N ASN A 48 8.39 4.73 10.65
CA ASN A 48 6.95 4.59 10.38
C ASN A 48 6.58 5.03 8.96
N GLN A 49 7.08 6.20 8.52
CA GLN A 49 6.78 6.71 7.18
C GLN A 49 7.33 5.79 6.07
N ARG A 50 8.53 5.26 6.27
CA ARG A 50 9.13 4.34 5.29
C ARG A 50 8.30 3.05 5.16
N ILE A 51 7.82 2.52 6.28
CA ILE A 51 6.97 1.32 6.30
C ILE A 51 5.67 1.56 5.54
N GLU A 52 5.00 2.67 5.80
CA GLU A 52 3.76 3.01 5.10
C GLU A 52 3.97 3.11 3.57
N LEU A 53 5.06 3.74 3.18
CA LEU A 53 5.41 3.89 1.77
C LEU A 53 5.82 2.57 1.12
N GLN A 54 6.57 1.72 1.83
CA GLN A 54 6.94 0.38 1.36
C GLN A 54 5.71 -0.46 1.05
N ALA A 55 4.69 -0.41 1.91
CA ALA A 55 3.46 -1.17 1.69
C ALA A 55 2.78 -0.78 0.37
N ILE A 56 2.70 0.51 0.08
CA ILE A 56 2.12 1.02 -1.17
C ILE A 56 2.96 0.62 -2.39
N ILE A 57 4.28 0.70 -2.27
CA ILE A 57 5.17 0.29 -3.37
C ILE A 57 4.95 -1.19 -3.71
N ILE A 58 4.89 -2.06 -2.71
CA ILE A 58 4.64 -3.48 -2.93
C ILE A 58 3.27 -3.72 -3.55
N ALA A 59 2.24 -3.00 -3.08
CA ALA A 59 0.90 -3.10 -3.67
C ALA A 59 0.92 -2.75 -5.16
N LEU A 60 1.59 -1.67 -5.55
CA LEU A 60 1.74 -1.28 -6.95
C LEU A 60 2.50 -2.33 -7.76
N GLN A 61 3.58 -2.87 -7.19
CA GLN A 61 4.41 -3.89 -7.86
C GLN A 61 3.69 -5.22 -8.03
N SER A 62 2.62 -5.45 -7.27
CA SER A 62 1.82 -6.68 -7.37
C SER A 62 0.99 -6.77 -8.65
N ILE A 63 0.78 -5.65 -9.33
CA ILE A 63 0.03 -5.62 -10.59
C ILE A 63 0.96 -6.07 -11.72
N ILE A 64 0.70 -7.27 -12.24
CA ILE A 64 1.55 -7.90 -13.26
C ILE A 64 0.79 -8.27 -14.54
N LYS A 65 -0.53 -8.08 -14.56
CA LYS A 65 -1.40 -8.37 -15.70
C LYS A 65 -2.32 -7.19 -15.97
N PRO A 66 -2.78 -7.02 -17.22
CA PRO A 66 -3.74 -5.95 -17.53
C PRO A 66 -5.05 -6.12 -16.76
N ILE A 67 -5.47 -5.07 -16.05
CA ILE A 67 -6.71 -5.04 -15.27
C ILE A 67 -7.52 -3.78 -15.57
N ASN A 68 -8.78 -3.77 -15.14
CA ASN A 68 -9.67 -2.64 -15.37
C ASN A 68 -9.40 -1.47 -14.42
N LYS A 69 -9.33 -1.74 -13.10
CA LYS A 69 -9.26 -0.69 -12.09
C LYS A 69 -8.45 -1.12 -10.89
N LEU A 70 -7.73 -0.18 -10.28
CA LEU A 70 -7.03 -0.36 -9.01
C LEU A 70 -7.36 0.78 -8.07
N THR A 71 -7.80 0.43 -6.86
CA THR A 71 -7.97 1.36 -5.75
C THR A 71 -7.04 0.95 -4.63
N LEU A 72 -6.17 1.86 -4.20
CA LEU A 72 -5.26 1.67 -3.08
C LEU A 72 -5.81 2.40 -1.87
N ILE A 73 -5.98 1.68 -0.76
CA ILE A 73 -6.58 2.22 0.47
C ILE A 73 -5.57 2.11 1.61
N THR A 74 -5.29 3.23 2.25
CA THR A 74 -4.35 3.32 3.38
C THR A 74 -4.85 4.34 4.40
N ASP A 75 -4.44 4.18 5.67
CA ASP A 75 -4.69 5.18 6.71
C ASP A 75 -3.55 6.21 6.81
N SER A 76 -2.53 6.11 5.97
CA SER A 76 -1.40 7.03 5.96
C SER A 76 -1.69 8.29 5.15
N MET A 77 -1.94 9.41 5.84
CA MET A 77 -2.05 10.72 5.17
C MET A 77 -0.72 11.15 4.54
N TYR A 78 0.40 10.73 5.10
CA TYR A 78 1.71 10.99 4.51
C TYR A 78 1.78 10.46 3.08
N VAL A 79 1.36 9.22 2.86
CA VAL A 79 1.40 8.61 1.53
C VAL A 79 0.35 9.24 0.61
N VAL A 80 -0.90 9.34 1.06
CA VAL A 80 -2.00 9.89 0.23
C VAL A 80 -1.75 11.36 -0.11
N GLY A 81 -1.35 12.16 0.87
CA GLY A 81 -1.08 13.59 0.65
C GLY A 81 0.06 13.82 -0.31
N THR A 82 1.14 13.07 -0.18
CA THR A 82 2.30 13.20 -1.09
C THR A 82 1.97 12.71 -2.50
N ALA A 83 1.22 11.62 -2.62
CA ALA A 83 0.87 11.04 -3.91
C ALA A 83 -0.20 11.85 -4.67
N THR A 84 -1.16 12.44 -3.97
CA THR A 84 -2.35 13.03 -4.61
C THR A 84 -2.51 14.54 -4.42
N LEU A 85 -1.94 15.12 -3.34
CA LEU A 85 -2.07 16.54 -3.02
C LEU A 85 -0.78 17.33 -3.22
N ASN A 86 0.20 16.73 -3.87
CA ASN A 86 1.50 17.35 -4.17
C ASN A 86 2.24 17.84 -2.91
N TRP A 87 2.08 17.16 -1.78
CA TRP A 87 2.89 17.48 -0.61
C TRP A 87 4.36 17.28 -0.92
N LYS A 88 5.22 18.18 -0.42
CA LYS A 88 6.65 18.14 -0.72
C LYS A 88 7.30 16.88 -0.15
N ARG A 89 8.12 16.24 -0.98
CA ARG A 89 8.92 15.09 -0.60
C ARG A 89 10.21 15.59 0.04
N ARG A 90 10.20 15.70 1.37
CA ARG A 90 11.33 16.23 2.13
C ARG A 90 12.33 15.17 2.58
N CYS A 91 11.90 13.91 2.59
CA CYS A 91 12.70 12.77 3.01
C CYS A 91 12.23 11.52 2.27
N ASN A 92 12.95 10.41 2.48
CA ASN A 92 12.63 9.12 1.85
C ASN A 92 12.67 9.15 0.32
N ASN A 93 13.58 9.98 -0.24
CA ASN A 93 13.66 10.16 -1.69
C ASN A 93 13.96 8.86 -2.44
N ASP A 94 14.74 7.96 -1.84
CA ASP A 94 15.02 6.64 -2.40
C ASP A 94 13.72 5.83 -2.59
N LEU A 95 12.84 5.86 -1.61
CA LEU A 95 11.55 5.16 -1.70
C LEU A 95 10.57 5.86 -2.63
N TRP A 96 10.55 7.18 -2.62
CA TRP A 96 9.68 7.93 -3.54
C TRP A 96 10.08 7.71 -4.99
N GLU A 97 11.36 7.54 -5.28
CA GLU A 97 11.82 7.18 -6.61
C GLU A 97 11.31 5.79 -7.01
N LYS A 98 11.38 4.82 -6.10
CA LYS A 98 10.80 3.49 -6.34
C LYS A 98 9.29 3.54 -6.51
N PHE A 99 8.62 4.38 -5.73
CA PHE A 99 7.18 4.62 -5.85
C PHE A 99 6.84 5.14 -7.25
N ASP A 100 7.55 6.14 -7.74
CA ASP A 100 7.30 6.73 -9.06
C ASP A 100 7.43 5.67 -10.17
N LYS A 101 8.47 4.84 -10.10
CA LYS A 101 8.68 3.76 -11.07
C LYS A 101 7.58 2.69 -11.00
N ALA A 102 7.21 2.31 -9.78
CA ALA A 102 6.14 1.32 -9.58
C ALA A 102 4.79 1.84 -10.04
N LEU A 103 4.49 3.12 -9.77
CA LEU A 103 3.26 3.77 -10.21
C LEU A 103 3.17 3.83 -11.73
N GLU A 104 4.22 4.28 -12.39
CA GLU A 104 4.28 4.36 -13.84
C GLU A 104 4.07 2.99 -14.48
N LYS A 105 4.78 1.98 -14.00
CA LYS A 105 4.66 0.62 -14.52
C LYS A 105 3.26 0.05 -14.29
N ALA A 106 2.72 0.21 -13.09
CA ALA A 106 1.37 -0.27 -12.78
C ALA A 106 0.32 0.41 -13.67
N GLN A 107 0.42 1.72 -13.87
CA GLN A 107 -0.56 2.46 -14.68
C GLN A 107 -0.59 1.97 -16.13
N THR A 108 0.53 1.49 -16.68
CA THR A 108 0.52 0.91 -18.04
C THR A 108 -0.32 -0.36 -18.14
N LEU A 109 -0.58 -1.02 -17.01
CA LEU A 109 -1.34 -2.27 -16.95
C LEU A 109 -2.79 -2.06 -16.47
N ILE A 110 -3.19 -0.81 -16.21
CA ILE A 110 -4.51 -0.51 -15.66
C ILE A 110 -5.25 0.42 -16.62
N LYS A 111 -6.46 0.03 -17.01
CA LYS A 111 -7.26 0.79 -17.97
C LYS A 111 -7.65 2.16 -17.44
N ASN A 112 -8.06 2.25 -16.17
CA ASN A 112 -8.51 3.48 -15.53
C ASN A 112 -7.39 4.09 -14.67
N PRO A 113 -7.43 5.40 -14.37
CA PRO A 113 -6.45 6.01 -13.48
C PRO A 113 -6.47 5.32 -12.10
N ILE A 114 -5.29 5.07 -11.55
CA ILE A 114 -5.15 4.49 -10.21
C ILE A 114 -5.72 5.47 -9.18
N GLU A 115 -6.56 4.97 -8.29
CA GLU A 115 -7.15 5.76 -7.21
C GLU A 115 -6.46 5.47 -5.89
N PHE A 116 -6.16 6.53 -5.14
CA PHE A 116 -5.66 6.46 -3.76
C PHE A 116 -6.77 6.95 -2.85
N LYS A 117 -7.13 6.16 -1.83
CA LYS A 117 -8.14 6.53 -0.84
C LYS A 117 -7.55 6.47 0.56
N HIS A 118 -7.82 7.52 1.32
CA HIS A 118 -7.50 7.55 2.74
C HIS A 118 -8.67 6.99 3.55
N VAL A 119 -8.38 6.09 4.47
CA VAL A 119 -9.34 5.65 5.49
C VAL A 119 -8.82 6.09 6.85
N LYS A 120 -9.74 6.39 7.75
CA LYS A 120 -9.38 6.71 9.12
C LYS A 120 -9.03 5.41 9.85
N GLY A 121 -7.83 5.33 10.41
CA GLY A 121 -7.37 4.15 11.14
C GLY A 121 -8.28 3.82 12.31
N HIS A 122 -8.45 2.54 12.60
CA HIS A 122 -9.26 2.02 13.72
C HIS A 122 -10.71 2.49 13.71
N ASN A 123 -11.29 2.66 12.52
CA ASN A 123 -12.65 3.13 12.35
C ASN A 123 -13.63 2.03 11.93
N GLY A 124 -13.36 0.78 12.30
CA GLY A 124 -14.25 -0.34 12.03
C GLY A 124 -14.19 -0.91 10.62
N ASP A 125 -13.28 -0.44 9.78
CA ASP A 125 -13.10 -1.01 8.44
C ASP A 125 -12.46 -2.39 8.58
N LYS A 126 -13.16 -3.41 8.12
CA LYS A 126 -12.77 -4.82 8.26
C LYS A 126 -11.38 -5.10 7.69
N TYR A 127 -11.10 -4.63 6.47
CA TYR A 127 -9.86 -4.95 5.79
C TYR A 127 -8.70 -4.06 6.24
N ASN A 128 -8.99 -2.82 6.62
CA ASN A 128 -7.99 -1.98 7.26
C ASN A 128 -7.53 -2.61 8.59
N GLU A 129 -8.44 -3.16 9.37
CA GLU A 129 -8.11 -3.86 10.61
C GLU A 129 -7.33 -5.14 10.38
N GLN A 130 -7.64 -5.88 9.30
CA GLN A 130 -6.85 -7.06 8.92
C GLN A 130 -5.41 -6.67 8.56
N CYS A 131 -5.22 -5.60 7.82
CA CYS A 131 -3.89 -5.09 7.49
C CYS A 131 -3.12 -4.69 8.75
N ASP A 132 -3.77 -3.97 9.66
CA ASP A 132 -3.17 -3.58 10.93
C ASP A 132 -2.70 -4.82 11.72
N ARG A 133 -3.55 -5.82 11.81
CA ARG A 133 -3.19 -7.07 12.52
C ARG A 133 -2.02 -7.77 11.85
N LEU A 134 -2.02 -7.92 10.52
CA LEU A 134 -0.92 -8.54 9.78
C LEU A 134 0.39 -7.78 10.00
N ALA A 135 0.35 -6.46 9.91
CA ALA A 135 1.52 -5.61 10.10
C ALA A 135 2.06 -5.72 11.52
N SER A 136 1.18 -5.69 12.52
CA SER A 136 1.55 -5.76 13.93
C SER A 136 2.13 -7.13 14.29
N GLU A 137 1.49 -8.20 13.85
CA GLU A 137 1.95 -9.57 14.13
C GLU A 137 3.36 -9.80 13.57
N ILE A 138 3.62 -9.38 12.33
CA ILE A 138 4.94 -9.56 11.72
C ILE A 138 5.98 -8.61 12.32
N CYS A 139 5.58 -7.42 12.74
CA CYS A 139 6.48 -6.44 13.37
C CYS A 139 6.95 -6.89 14.75
N TYR A 140 6.03 -7.39 15.57
CA TYR A 140 6.29 -7.73 16.96
C TYR A 140 6.57 -9.22 17.20
N GLY A 141 6.35 -10.03 16.16
CA GLY A 141 6.55 -11.49 16.22
C GLY A 141 8.00 -12.00 16.12
#